data_6300a56475915e890405a9d8e49bb40b
#
_entry.id   6300a56475915e890405a9d8e49bb40b
#
_cell.length_a   1.000
_cell.length_b   1.000
_cell.length_c   1.000
_cell.angle_alpha   90.00
_cell.angle_beta   90.00
_cell.angle_gamma   90.00
#
_symmetry.space_group_name_H-M   'P 1'
#
loop_
_entity.id
_entity.type
_entity.pdbx_description
1 polymer ?
#
loop_
_entity_poly.entity_id
_entity_poly.type
_entity_poly.pdbx_seq_one_letter_code
_entity_poly.pdbx_strand_id
1 'polypeptide(L)'
;MNKKILIENARPHYDENQILELEHAIDFATKAHLGQKRKSGEPYVTHPLAVANTLIEWGMDIDSVLAGVLHDTVEDTDATLQKIESLFGADVAFLVDGVTKVSQARAGMQDLVNYLPQTKDNLSKLLIAVGQDVRVIIIKLADRLHNLSTLQYISPDKQIKIARESLEVFGPMADRLGMGRVRMQIEELAFSYLEPLEFKQLKAKMKKRLSKSTRKLGVVRTDVEAELKKQHIEFEVNGRVKSLYSLYKKLKKVGGNIDDIYDLMALRIVVENKEDCYRVLGLLHSMYQPMISRIKDYIAIPKPNGYQSLHTTVLTPAEQIVEFQIRTYSMHEYAERGLAASFHYHEQKSTKDYMNKKATSTLPGHLQWITQLQEIATRLRNDEDISQDQLNIDLFGNRIFVYSPKGDIYNLPEGALPLDFAYLVHSDIAKHAYSFRVNGKMHPFDKTLQNGDVVEVVTRKLSLPRRAWQDLVTTTHSRNKLRAQLKQLGVIETITGAANIIRQKTMRKKSK
;
A
#
# COMPACT_ATOMS: atom_id res chain seq x y z
N MET A 1 -23.06 0.31 16.40
CA MET A 1 -22.22 -0.58 17.23
C MET A 1 -22.46 -0.26 18.70
N ASN A 2 -22.53 -1.25 19.59
CA ASN A 2 -22.64 -1.04 21.03
C ASN A 2 -21.60 -1.89 21.79
N LYS A 3 -21.37 -1.57 23.09
CA LYS A 3 -20.37 -2.25 23.94
C LYS A 3 -20.51 -3.77 23.93
N LYS A 4 -21.73 -4.28 24.13
CA LYS A 4 -21.98 -5.73 24.23
C LYS A 4 -21.53 -6.49 22.98
N ILE A 5 -21.95 -6.01 21.80
CA ILE A 5 -21.61 -6.63 20.51
C ILE A 5 -20.09 -6.57 20.28
N LEU A 6 -19.44 -5.45 20.60
CA LEU A 6 -17.98 -5.32 20.43
C LEU A 6 -17.21 -6.31 21.31
N ILE A 7 -17.60 -6.47 22.56
CA ILE A 7 -16.99 -7.45 23.47
C ILE A 7 -17.24 -8.89 23.01
N GLU A 8 -18.45 -9.22 22.56
CA GLU A 8 -18.76 -10.54 22.01
C GLU A 8 -17.87 -10.85 20.80
N ASN A 9 -17.63 -9.89 19.92
CA ASN A 9 -16.75 -10.04 18.75
C ASN A 9 -15.26 -10.11 19.15
N ALA A 10 -14.85 -9.50 20.26
CA ALA A 10 -13.48 -9.50 20.73
C ALA A 10 -13.06 -10.82 21.44
N ARG A 11 -13.98 -11.46 22.18
CA ARG A 11 -13.69 -12.64 22.98
C ARG A 11 -12.98 -13.81 22.27
N PRO A 12 -13.26 -14.10 20.98
CA PRO A 12 -12.53 -15.15 20.27
C PRO A 12 -11.06 -14.82 19.95
N HIS A 13 -10.65 -13.56 20.10
CA HIS A 13 -9.38 -13.03 19.61
C HIS A 13 -8.43 -12.61 20.74
N TYR A 14 -8.95 -12.27 21.93
CA TYR A 14 -8.17 -11.72 23.03
C TYR A 14 -8.43 -12.46 24.34
N ASP A 15 -7.43 -12.43 25.25
CA ASP A 15 -7.54 -13.03 26.58
C ASP A 15 -8.42 -12.18 27.53
N GLU A 16 -8.75 -12.74 28.71
CA GLU A 16 -9.65 -12.08 29.67
C GLU A 16 -9.11 -10.73 30.20
N ASN A 17 -7.79 -10.56 30.34
CA ASN A 17 -7.20 -9.30 30.77
C ASN A 17 -7.34 -8.23 29.68
N GLN A 18 -7.06 -8.60 28.43
CA GLN A 18 -7.23 -7.73 27.27
C GLN A 18 -8.70 -7.34 27.07
N ILE A 19 -9.64 -8.24 27.33
CA ILE A 19 -11.07 -7.93 27.30
C ILE A 19 -11.45 -6.93 28.41
N LEU A 20 -10.90 -7.06 29.63
CA LEU A 20 -11.12 -6.09 30.71
C LEU A 20 -10.55 -4.69 30.37
N GLU A 21 -9.38 -4.63 29.74
CA GLU A 21 -8.79 -3.39 29.26
C GLU A 21 -9.67 -2.73 28.18
N LEU A 22 -10.19 -3.53 27.24
CA LEU A 22 -11.12 -3.07 26.21
C LEU A 22 -12.41 -2.53 26.82
N GLU A 23 -12.99 -3.21 27.82
CA GLU A 23 -14.17 -2.73 28.53
C GLU A 23 -13.93 -1.39 29.22
N HIS A 24 -12.75 -1.24 29.88
CA HIS A 24 -12.34 0.01 30.51
C HIS A 24 -12.18 1.16 29.47
N ALA A 25 -11.56 0.89 28.33
CA ALA A 25 -11.42 1.88 27.26
C ALA A 25 -12.78 2.32 26.69
N ILE A 26 -13.72 1.38 26.50
CA ILE A 26 -15.08 1.68 26.05
C ILE A 26 -15.80 2.59 27.05
N ASP A 27 -15.71 2.28 28.35
CA ASP A 27 -16.36 3.07 29.40
C ASP A 27 -15.73 4.48 29.50
N PHE A 28 -14.41 4.58 29.35
CA PHE A 28 -13.71 5.86 29.29
C PHE A 28 -14.18 6.70 28.08
N ALA A 29 -14.16 6.14 26.86
CA ALA A 29 -14.61 6.82 25.65
C ALA A 29 -16.10 7.22 25.72
N THR A 30 -16.96 6.37 26.31
CA THR A 30 -18.39 6.65 26.50
C THR A 30 -18.59 7.84 27.42
N LYS A 31 -17.82 7.92 28.50
CA LYS A 31 -17.84 9.07 29.42
C LYS A 31 -17.33 10.33 28.76
N ALA A 32 -16.20 10.26 28.05
CA ALA A 32 -15.58 11.39 27.40
C ALA A 32 -16.51 12.04 26.35
N HIS A 33 -17.21 11.23 25.56
CA HIS A 33 -18.14 11.69 24.53
C HIS A 33 -19.59 11.86 25.02
N LEU A 34 -19.81 11.91 26.34
CA LEU A 34 -21.17 12.02 26.89
C LEU A 34 -21.89 13.28 26.38
N GLY A 35 -23.10 13.10 25.84
CA GLY A 35 -23.91 14.19 25.27
C GLY A 35 -23.56 14.56 23.83
N GLN A 36 -22.44 14.12 23.29
CA GLN A 36 -22.07 14.35 21.88
C GLN A 36 -22.87 13.43 20.95
N LYS A 37 -23.28 13.98 19.81
CA LYS A 37 -24.01 13.24 18.76
C LYS A 37 -23.35 13.40 17.41
N ARG A 38 -23.38 12.34 16.62
CA ARG A 38 -23.02 12.38 15.20
C ARG A 38 -24.07 13.15 14.38
N LYS A 39 -23.71 13.50 13.13
CA LYS A 39 -24.67 14.09 12.17
C LYS A 39 -25.84 13.17 11.83
N SER A 40 -25.69 11.86 12.04
CA SER A 40 -26.79 10.88 11.95
C SER A 40 -27.79 10.95 13.11
N GLY A 41 -27.47 11.68 14.20
CA GLY A 41 -28.25 11.74 15.43
C GLY A 41 -27.87 10.68 16.48
N GLU A 42 -27.07 9.69 16.15
CA GLU A 42 -26.58 8.66 17.07
C GLU A 42 -25.55 9.21 18.08
N PRO A 43 -25.40 8.60 19.28
CA PRO A 43 -24.32 8.93 20.21
C PRO A 43 -22.95 8.86 19.51
N TYR A 44 -22.06 9.83 19.77
CA TYR A 44 -20.77 9.91 19.10
C TYR A 44 -19.93 8.63 19.25
N VAL A 45 -19.95 8.02 20.45
CA VAL A 45 -19.19 6.81 20.80
C VAL A 45 -19.45 5.62 19.85
N THR A 46 -20.58 5.60 19.15
CA THR A 46 -20.88 4.53 18.16
C THR A 46 -19.84 4.46 17.04
N HIS A 47 -19.17 5.60 16.74
CA HIS A 47 -18.09 5.66 15.75
C HIS A 47 -16.83 4.95 16.21
N PRO A 48 -16.15 5.35 17.30
CA PRO A 48 -14.94 4.67 17.74
C PRO A 48 -15.18 3.19 18.05
N LEU A 49 -16.37 2.79 18.52
CA LEU A 49 -16.70 1.37 18.68
C LEU A 49 -16.78 0.62 17.34
N ALA A 50 -17.26 1.26 16.28
CA ALA A 50 -17.27 0.66 14.94
C ALA A 50 -15.87 0.57 14.34
N VAL A 51 -15.02 1.56 14.58
CA VAL A 51 -13.59 1.52 14.19
C VAL A 51 -12.87 0.38 14.90
N ALA A 52 -13.04 0.25 16.21
CA ALA A 52 -12.46 -0.84 17.00
C ALA A 52 -12.93 -2.22 16.50
N ASN A 53 -14.23 -2.37 16.21
CA ASN A 53 -14.75 -3.61 15.63
C ASN A 53 -14.09 -3.97 14.29
N THR A 54 -13.87 -2.98 13.45
CA THR A 54 -13.16 -3.18 12.17
C THR A 54 -11.73 -3.65 12.40
N LEU A 55 -11.03 -3.09 13.40
CA LEU A 55 -9.67 -3.50 13.76
C LEU A 55 -9.63 -4.94 14.30
N ILE A 56 -10.63 -5.34 15.10
CA ILE A 56 -10.80 -6.73 15.56
C ILE A 56 -10.98 -7.68 14.37
N GLU A 57 -11.86 -7.34 13.43
CA GLU A 57 -12.10 -8.13 12.20
C GLU A 57 -10.83 -8.26 11.33
N TRP A 58 -9.96 -7.25 11.36
CA TRP A 58 -8.68 -7.29 10.65
C TRP A 58 -7.61 -8.08 11.40
N GLY A 59 -7.84 -8.48 12.66
CA GLY A 59 -6.92 -9.23 13.49
C GLY A 59 -5.77 -8.38 14.04
N MET A 60 -6.03 -7.12 14.40
CA MET A 60 -5.02 -6.23 14.99
C MET A 60 -4.73 -6.62 16.44
N ASP A 61 -3.58 -6.17 16.97
CA ASP A 61 -3.24 -6.28 18.38
C ASP A 61 -4.18 -5.45 19.27
N ILE A 62 -4.20 -5.77 20.57
CA ILE A 62 -5.12 -5.10 21.52
C ILE A 62 -4.83 -3.61 21.64
N ASP A 63 -3.57 -3.17 21.61
CA ASP A 63 -3.21 -1.76 21.69
C ASP A 63 -3.80 -0.95 20.54
N SER A 64 -3.79 -1.52 19.33
CA SER A 64 -4.43 -0.93 18.15
C SER A 64 -5.94 -0.81 18.30
N VAL A 65 -6.58 -1.81 18.91
CA VAL A 65 -8.03 -1.80 19.17
C VAL A 65 -8.39 -0.77 20.23
N LEU A 66 -7.63 -0.70 21.34
CA LEU A 66 -7.78 0.31 22.39
C LEU A 66 -7.59 1.72 21.81
N ALA A 67 -6.53 1.92 20.98
CA ALA A 67 -6.32 3.18 20.29
C ALA A 67 -7.49 3.51 19.34
N GLY A 68 -8.07 2.52 18.67
CA GLY A 68 -9.27 2.68 17.86
C GLY A 68 -10.50 3.14 18.65
N VAL A 69 -10.68 2.66 19.89
CA VAL A 69 -11.74 3.14 20.80
C VAL A 69 -11.48 4.57 21.27
N LEU A 70 -10.20 4.95 21.47
CA LEU A 70 -9.80 6.19 22.13
C LEU A 70 -9.40 7.32 21.18
N HIS A 71 -9.31 7.07 19.85
CA HIS A 71 -8.64 7.95 18.89
C HIS A 71 -9.20 9.37 18.81
N ASP A 72 -10.52 9.54 18.99
CA ASP A 72 -11.18 10.85 18.95
C ASP A 72 -11.29 11.52 20.31
N THR A 73 -10.97 10.82 21.41
CA THR A 73 -11.13 11.38 22.77
C THR A 73 -10.24 12.59 23.02
N VAL A 74 -9.01 12.59 22.52
CA VAL A 74 -8.06 13.71 22.67
C VAL A 74 -8.39 14.88 21.73
N GLU A 75 -8.99 14.61 20.57
CA GLU A 75 -9.32 15.63 19.58
C GLU A 75 -10.64 16.33 19.91
N ASP A 76 -11.65 15.58 20.37
CA ASP A 76 -13.03 16.04 20.47
C ASP A 76 -13.54 16.20 21.92
N THR A 77 -12.68 15.94 22.94
CA THR A 77 -13.05 16.06 24.36
C THR A 77 -11.93 16.67 25.20
N ASP A 78 -12.15 16.83 26.53
CA ASP A 78 -11.13 17.31 27.49
C ASP A 78 -10.12 16.23 27.91
N ALA A 79 -10.13 15.04 27.31
CA ALA A 79 -9.19 13.98 27.61
C ALA A 79 -7.77 14.35 27.14
N THR A 80 -6.75 14.10 27.98
CA THR A 80 -5.36 14.39 27.64
C THR A 80 -4.58 13.11 27.34
N LEU A 81 -3.53 13.21 26.51
CA LEU A 81 -2.63 12.09 26.22
C LEU A 81 -2.00 11.52 27.50
N GLN A 82 -1.62 12.36 28.46
CA GLN A 82 -1.09 11.89 29.76
C GLN A 82 -2.09 11.02 30.52
N LYS A 83 -3.40 11.34 30.41
CA LYS A 83 -4.44 10.54 31.05
C LYS A 83 -4.59 9.20 30.34
N ILE A 84 -4.52 9.16 29.01
CA ILE A 84 -4.56 7.91 28.23
C ILE A 84 -3.33 7.06 28.58
N GLU A 85 -2.13 7.63 28.57
CA GLU A 85 -0.89 6.93 28.93
C GLU A 85 -0.96 6.31 30.33
N SER A 86 -1.48 7.06 31.32
CA SER A 86 -1.59 6.56 32.70
C SER A 86 -2.59 5.42 32.89
N LEU A 87 -3.62 5.31 32.03
CA LEU A 87 -4.68 4.31 32.11
C LEU A 87 -4.48 3.10 31.18
N PHE A 88 -3.89 3.32 30.01
CA PHE A 88 -3.84 2.32 28.93
C PHE A 88 -2.42 2.08 28.40
N GLY A 89 -1.39 2.75 28.97
CA GLY A 89 0.00 2.55 28.62
C GLY A 89 0.51 3.47 27.51
N ALA A 90 1.85 3.48 27.37
CA ALA A 90 2.56 4.37 26.46
C ALA A 90 2.30 4.06 24.98
N ASP A 91 2.17 2.77 24.63
CA ASP A 91 1.94 2.33 23.25
C ASP A 91 0.57 2.80 22.74
N VAL A 92 -0.49 2.65 23.53
CA VAL A 92 -1.83 3.14 23.23
C VAL A 92 -1.84 4.66 23.08
N ALA A 93 -1.22 5.38 24.04
CA ALA A 93 -1.12 6.85 23.97
C ALA A 93 -0.36 7.33 22.74
N PHE A 94 0.72 6.65 22.36
CA PHE A 94 1.48 6.93 21.15
C PHE A 94 0.64 6.74 19.88
N LEU A 95 -0.12 5.65 19.78
CA LEU A 95 -1.01 5.38 18.65
C LEU A 95 -2.12 6.44 18.54
N VAL A 96 -2.75 6.79 19.66
CA VAL A 96 -3.79 7.85 19.71
C VAL A 96 -3.21 9.19 19.27
N ASP A 97 -2.04 9.60 19.78
CA ASP A 97 -1.35 10.82 19.36
C ASP A 97 -1.04 10.82 17.86
N GLY A 98 -0.55 9.68 17.34
CA GLY A 98 -0.28 9.50 15.91
C GLY A 98 -1.53 9.69 15.05
N VAL A 99 -2.65 9.07 15.42
CA VAL A 99 -3.93 9.17 14.70
C VAL A 99 -4.47 10.60 14.78
N THR A 100 -4.41 11.26 15.93
CA THR A 100 -4.81 12.66 16.13
C THR A 100 -3.99 13.61 15.27
N LYS A 101 -2.66 13.46 15.23
CA LYS A 101 -1.77 14.27 14.36
C LYS A 101 -2.10 14.10 12.88
N VAL A 102 -2.45 12.88 12.46
CA VAL A 102 -2.92 12.62 11.09
C VAL A 102 -4.24 13.33 10.81
N SER A 103 -5.17 13.37 11.78
CA SER A 103 -6.46 14.07 11.67
C SER A 103 -6.27 15.58 11.58
N GLN A 104 -5.43 16.17 12.43
CA GLN A 104 -5.10 17.61 12.42
C GLN A 104 -4.38 18.02 11.13
N ALA A 105 -3.48 17.17 10.63
CA ALA A 105 -2.86 17.34 9.34
C ALA A 105 -3.91 17.46 8.23
N ARG A 106 -4.96 16.64 8.28
CA ARG A 106 -6.10 16.68 7.36
C ARG A 106 -6.93 17.96 7.47
N ALA A 107 -7.18 18.46 8.68
CA ALA A 107 -7.92 19.72 8.86
C ALA A 107 -7.23 20.90 8.15
N GLY A 108 -5.90 20.95 8.18
CA GLY A 108 -5.10 21.91 7.39
C GLY A 108 -5.05 21.60 5.88
N MET A 109 -5.30 20.36 5.44
CA MET A 109 -5.44 20.02 4.01
C MET A 109 -6.75 20.57 3.38
N GLN A 110 -7.63 21.16 4.16
CA GLN A 110 -8.89 21.71 3.64
C GLN A 110 -8.69 22.79 2.56
N ASP A 111 -7.51 23.41 2.48
CA ASP A 111 -7.20 24.47 1.53
C ASP A 111 -6.32 24.01 0.34
N LEU A 112 -6.18 22.70 0.13
CA LEU A 112 -5.28 22.07 -0.88
C LEU A 112 -5.51 22.53 -2.33
N VAL A 113 -6.66 23.12 -2.65
CA VAL A 113 -6.95 23.60 -4.00
C VAL A 113 -6.33 24.99 -4.25
N ASN A 114 -6.01 25.77 -3.19
CA ASN A 114 -5.63 27.17 -3.34
C ASN A 114 -4.40 27.70 -2.57
N TYR A 115 -3.74 26.93 -1.65
CA TYR A 115 -2.60 27.48 -0.87
C TYR A 115 -1.51 26.44 -0.50
N LEU A 116 -0.33 26.63 -1.06
CA LEU A 116 0.85 25.74 -0.99
C LEU A 116 1.64 25.65 0.35
N PRO A 117 1.71 26.64 1.27
CA PRO A 117 2.60 26.56 2.43
C PRO A 117 2.13 25.62 3.57
N GLN A 118 0.82 25.54 3.83
CA GLN A 118 0.26 24.74 4.95
C GLN A 118 0.17 23.23 4.64
N THR A 119 0.16 22.86 3.36
CA THR A 119 0.06 21.48 2.88
C THR A 119 1.28 20.63 3.16
N LYS A 120 2.48 21.22 3.09
CA LYS A 120 3.76 20.52 3.36
C LYS A 120 3.80 19.98 4.80
N ASP A 121 3.33 20.79 5.75
CA ASP A 121 3.39 20.48 7.19
C ASP A 121 2.49 19.30 7.55
N ASN A 122 1.36 19.18 6.90
CA ASN A 122 0.33 18.19 7.21
C ASN A 122 0.66 16.80 6.63
N LEU A 123 1.13 16.74 5.39
CA LEU A 123 1.62 15.50 4.79
C LEU A 123 2.87 15.02 5.52
N SER A 124 3.74 15.94 5.94
CA SER A 124 4.92 15.63 6.75
C SER A 124 4.57 14.96 8.07
N LYS A 125 3.57 15.50 8.80
CA LYS A 125 3.09 14.92 10.08
C LYS A 125 2.53 13.50 9.88
N LEU A 126 1.73 13.30 8.82
CA LEU A 126 1.22 11.97 8.44
C LEU A 126 2.37 10.99 8.18
N LEU A 127 3.33 11.39 7.35
CA LEU A 127 4.45 10.53 6.97
C LEU A 127 5.36 10.21 8.16
N ILE A 128 5.54 11.19 9.07
CA ILE A 128 6.29 11.00 10.31
C ILE A 128 5.61 9.99 11.23
N ALA A 129 4.30 10.13 11.44
CA ALA A 129 3.55 9.21 12.30
C ALA A 129 3.55 7.78 11.74
N VAL A 130 3.26 7.63 10.44
CA VAL A 130 3.26 6.32 9.75
C VAL A 130 4.66 5.70 9.72
N GLY A 131 5.71 6.52 9.55
CA GLY A 131 7.11 6.05 9.56
C GLY A 131 7.58 5.60 10.94
N GLN A 132 6.95 6.07 12.03
CA GLN A 132 7.25 5.62 13.39
C GLN A 132 6.54 4.30 13.73
N ASP A 133 5.25 4.21 13.43
CA ASP A 133 4.46 2.99 13.62
C ASP A 133 3.37 2.87 12.53
N VAL A 134 3.42 1.80 11.78
CA VAL A 134 2.47 1.53 10.68
C VAL A 134 1.05 1.28 11.20
N ARG A 135 0.87 0.91 12.46
CA ARG A 135 -0.46 0.73 13.08
C ARG A 135 -1.28 2.01 13.04
N VAL A 136 -0.65 3.18 13.12
CA VAL A 136 -1.32 4.50 13.00
C VAL A 136 -2.13 4.61 11.70
N ILE A 137 -1.55 4.21 10.55
CA ILE A 137 -2.28 4.27 9.28
C ILE A 137 -3.34 3.18 9.17
N ILE A 138 -3.15 2.01 9.77
CA ILE A 138 -4.15 0.94 9.79
C ILE A 138 -5.39 1.40 10.58
N ILE A 139 -5.21 2.00 11.77
CA ILE A 139 -6.29 2.59 12.56
C ILE A 139 -7.00 3.68 11.74
N LYS A 140 -6.23 4.53 11.05
CA LYS A 140 -6.80 5.60 10.21
C LYS A 140 -7.55 5.08 8.98
N LEU A 141 -7.16 3.93 8.42
CA LEU A 141 -7.92 3.26 7.37
C LEU A 141 -9.27 2.73 7.88
N ALA A 142 -9.32 2.20 9.11
CA ALA A 142 -10.57 1.76 9.74
C ALA A 142 -11.51 2.94 10.02
N ASP A 143 -10.99 4.05 10.56
CA ASP A 143 -11.72 5.31 10.73
C ASP A 143 -12.26 5.82 9.39
N ARG A 144 -11.41 5.89 8.36
CA ARG A 144 -11.80 6.34 7.03
C ARG A 144 -12.91 5.49 6.42
N LEU A 145 -12.81 4.17 6.55
CA LEU A 145 -13.82 3.25 6.03
C LEU A 145 -15.17 3.48 6.69
N HIS A 146 -15.21 3.65 8.03
CA HIS A 146 -16.42 3.96 8.75
C HIS A 146 -16.98 5.35 8.37
N ASN A 147 -16.12 6.36 8.24
CA ASN A 147 -16.53 7.70 7.80
C ASN A 147 -17.14 7.68 6.38
N LEU A 148 -16.55 6.92 5.44
CA LEU A 148 -17.12 6.72 4.10
C LEU A 148 -18.50 6.06 4.13
N SER A 149 -18.72 5.09 5.02
CA SER A 149 -20.00 4.39 5.16
C SER A 149 -21.12 5.27 5.71
N THR A 150 -20.79 6.42 6.30
CA THR A 150 -21.73 7.37 6.93
C THR A 150 -21.75 8.75 6.26
N LEU A 151 -21.17 8.88 5.05
CA LEU A 151 -21.08 10.17 4.35
C LEU A 151 -22.44 10.79 3.99
N GLN A 152 -23.50 10.00 3.87
CA GLN A 152 -24.85 10.48 3.52
C GLN A 152 -25.41 11.52 4.50
N TYR A 153 -24.86 11.62 5.70
CA TYR A 153 -25.32 12.55 6.75
C TYR A 153 -24.63 13.92 6.73
N ILE A 154 -23.68 14.14 5.83
CA ILE A 154 -22.95 15.43 5.71
C ILE A 154 -23.28 16.12 4.38
N SER A 155 -22.88 17.40 4.24
CA SER A 155 -23.17 18.18 3.02
C SER A 155 -22.50 17.60 1.76
N PRO A 156 -23.13 17.74 0.56
CA PRO A 156 -22.63 17.20 -0.69
C PRO A 156 -21.18 17.58 -1.00
N ASP A 157 -20.80 18.85 -0.79
CA ASP A 157 -19.42 19.32 -1.03
C ASP A 157 -18.40 18.55 -0.16
N LYS A 158 -18.74 18.34 1.12
CA LYS A 158 -17.90 17.55 2.02
C LYS A 158 -17.85 16.06 1.62
N GLN A 159 -18.98 15.52 1.14
CA GLN A 159 -19.03 14.13 0.64
C GLN A 159 -18.04 13.94 -0.51
N ILE A 160 -18.08 14.80 -1.53
CA ILE A 160 -17.18 14.75 -2.70
C ILE A 160 -15.72 14.89 -2.27
N LYS A 161 -15.43 15.84 -1.37
CA LYS A 161 -14.07 16.07 -0.90
C LYS A 161 -13.50 14.85 -0.18
N ILE A 162 -14.23 14.29 0.78
CA ILE A 162 -13.81 13.11 1.55
C ILE A 162 -13.69 11.88 0.65
N ALA A 163 -14.62 11.68 -0.28
CA ALA A 163 -14.57 10.60 -1.24
C ALA A 163 -13.34 10.68 -2.14
N ARG A 164 -13.01 11.87 -2.66
CA ARG A 164 -11.83 12.10 -3.50
C ARG A 164 -10.52 11.83 -2.74
N GLU A 165 -10.38 12.40 -1.55
CA GLU A 165 -9.22 12.15 -0.68
C GLU A 165 -9.08 10.65 -0.36
N SER A 166 -10.19 9.97 -0.12
CA SER A 166 -10.17 8.53 0.17
C SER A 166 -9.69 7.72 -1.03
N LEU A 167 -10.09 8.11 -2.24
CA LEU A 167 -9.69 7.45 -3.47
C LEU A 167 -8.23 7.73 -3.85
N GLU A 168 -7.75 8.96 -3.65
CA GLU A 168 -6.43 9.41 -4.08
C GLU A 168 -5.31 9.12 -3.08
N VAL A 169 -5.63 9.05 -1.78
CA VAL A 169 -4.64 8.85 -0.71
C VAL A 169 -4.83 7.51 -0.01
N PHE A 170 -6.00 7.25 0.58
CA PHE A 170 -6.20 6.08 1.45
C PHE A 170 -6.33 4.77 0.68
N GLY A 171 -6.91 4.79 -0.52
CA GLY A 171 -6.94 3.61 -1.40
C GLY A 171 -5.55 3.11 -1.77
N PRO A 172 -4.65 3.95 -2.32
CA PRO A 172 -3.26 3.59 -2.56
C PRO A 172 -2.48 3.17 -1.32
N MET A 173 -2.72 3.79 -0.16
CA MET A 173 -2.09 3.37 1.11
C MET A 173 -2.53 1.97 1.50
N ALA A 174 -3.83 1.67 1.44
CA ALA A 174 -4.34 0.32 1.72
C ALA A 174 -3.75 -0.73 0.75
N ASP A 175 -3.58 -0.37 -0.53
CA ASP A 175 -2.93 -1.26 -1.50
C ASP A 175 -1.47 -1.56 -1.14
N ARG A 176 -0.70 -0.55 -0.73
CA ARG A 176 0.70 -0.70 -0.32
C ARG A 176 0.86 -1.58 0.92
N LEU A 177 -0.09 -1.50 1.85
CA LEU A 177 -0.14 -2.36 3.03
C LEU A 177 -0.61 -3.79 2.72
N GLY A 178 -0.86 -4.11 1.44
CA GLY A 178 -1.40 -5.40 1.03
C GLY A 178 -2.88 -5.61 1.38
N MET A 179 -3.54 -4.60 1.95
CA MET A 179 -4.94 -4.64 2.42
C MET A 179 -5.92 -4.50 1.24
N GLY A 180 -5.85 -5.44 0.30
CA GLY A 180 -6.57 -5.39 -0.98
C GLY A 180 -8.10 -5.32 -0.82
N ARG A 181 -8.66 -5.96 0.21
CA ARG A 181 -10.10 -5.89 0.54
C ARG A 181 -10.49 -4.48 1.00
N VAL A 182 -9.70 -3.90 1.89
CA VAL A 182 -9.92 -2.53 2.42
C VAL A 182 -9.83 -1.51 1.29
N ARG A 183 -8.82 -1.62 0.43
CA ARG A 183 -8.71 -0.80 -0.78
C ARG A 183 -9.98 -0.86 -1.61
N MET A 184 -10.47 -2.06 -1.93
CA MET A 184 -11.68 -2.23 -2.74
C MET A 184 -12.91 -1.58 -2.07
N GLN A 185 -13.06 -1.71 -0.76
CA GLN A 185 -14.17 -1.10 -0.01
C GLN A 185 -14.09 0.43 -0.06
N ILE A 186 -12.91 1.01 0.18
CA ILE A 186 -12.67 2.45 0.09
C ILE A 186 -12.96 2.96 -1.34
N GLU A 187 -12.39 2.31 -2.36
CA GLU A 187 -12.60 2.66 -3.77
C GLU A 187 -14.09 2.61 -4.16
N GLU A 188 -14.81 1.58 -3.73
CA GLU A 188 -16.22 1.38 -4.10
C GLU A 188 -17.14 2.38 -3.41
N LEU A 189 -16.93 2.64 -2.11
CA LEU A 189 -17.67 3.67 -1.38
C LEU A 189 -17.39 5.06 -1.96
N ALA A 190 -16.13 5.42 -2.17
CA ALA A 190 -15.76 6.72 -2.74
C ALA A 190 -16.35 6.90 -4.16
N PHE A 191 -16.30 5.86 -5.00
CA PHE A 191 -16.87 5.88 -6.35
C PHE A 191 -18.36 6.18 -6.34
N SER A 192 -19.10 5.65 -5.37
CA SER A 192 -20.56 5.88 -5.26
C SER A 192 -20.93 7.36 -5.03
N TYR A 193 -20.03 8.16 -4.45
CA TYR A 193 -20.22 9.60 -4.22
C TYR A 193 -19.62 10.47 -5.33
N LEU A 194 -18.51 10.04 -5.94
CA LEU A 194 -17.84 10.82 -6.98
C LEU A 194 -18.55 10.71 -8.33
N GLU A 195 -19.06 9.53 -8.66
CA GLU A 195 -19.69 9.25 -9.96
C GLU A 195 -20.98 8.43 -9.73
N PRO A 196 -22.01 9.02 -9.08
CA PRO A 196 -23.19 8.28 -8.63
C PRO A 196 -24.04 7.70 -9.77
N LEU A 197 -24.07 8.34 -10.92
CA LEU A 197 -24.82 7.86 -12.10
C LEU A 197 -24.14 6.63 -12.70
N GLU A 198 -22.84 6.70 -12.93
CA GLU A 198 -22.01 5.60 -13.46
C GLU A 198 -22.01 4.41 -12.50
N PHE A 199 -21.86 4.68 -11.20
CA PHE A 199 -21.95 3.64 -10.17
C PHE A 199 -23.29 2.89 -10.23
N LYS A 200 -24.41 3.60 -10.30
CA LYS A 200 -25.76 3.03 -10.33
C LYS A 200 -26.01 2.22 -11.61
N GLN A 201 -25.62 2.76 -12.76
CA GLN A 201 -25.72 2.09 -14.07
C GLN A 201 -24.87 0.83 -14.11
N LEU A 202 -23.60 0.93 -13.68
CA LEU A 202 -22.67 -0.18 -13.69
C LEU A 202 -23.11 -1.29 -12.72
N LYS A 203 -23.58 -0.93 -11.53
CA LYS A 203 -24.14 -1.86 -10.55
C LYS A 203 -25.34 -2.64 -11.11
N ALA A 204 -26.25 -1.97 -11.81
CA ALA A 204 -27.41 -2.60 -12.43
C ALA A 204 -26.99 -3.56 -13.56
N LYS A 205 -26.09 -3.14 -14.46
CA LYS A 205 -25.55 -3.96 -15.55
C LYS A 205 -24.83 -5.20 -14.99
N MET A 206 -24.00 -5.02 -13.97
CA MET A 206 -23.27 -6.09 -13.31
C MET A 206 -24.19 -7.11 -12.63
N LYS A 207 -25.22 -6.67 -11.92
CA LYS A 207 -26.23 -7.56 -11.30
C LYS A 207 -26.89 -8.47 -12.35
N LYS A 208 -27.31 -7.91 -13.50
CA LYS A 208 -27.92 -8.67 -14.60
C LYS A 208 -26.97 -9.71 -15.18
N ARG A 209 -25.69 -9.39 -15.28
CA ARG A 209 -24.66 -10.28 -15.85
C ARG A 209 -24.22 -11.36 -14.86
N LEU A 210 -24.07 -11.00 -13.58
CA LEU A 210 -23.73 -11.95 -12.52
C LEU A 210 -24.75 -13.09 -12.42
N SER A 211 -26.05 -12.78 -12.45
CA SER A 211 -27.10 -13.80 -12.38
C SER A 211 -27.02 -14.87 -13.49
N LYS A 212 -26.57 -14.47 -14.69
CA LYS A 212 -26.34 -15.40 -15.81
C LYS A 212 -25.04 -16.18 -15.66
N SER A 213 -23.98 -15.55 -15.15
CA SER A 213 -22.65 -16.14 -15.02
C SER A 213 -22.51 -17.08 -13.82
N THR A 214 -23.21 -16.82 -12.73
CA THR A 214 -23.13 -17.63 -11.50
C THR A 214 -23.51 -19.09 -11.74
N ARG A 215 -24.59 -19.35 -12.51
CA ARG A 215 -25.04 -20.71 -12.82
C ARG A 215 -24.00 -21.48 -13.64
N LYS A 216 -23.39 -20.79 -14.60
CA LYS A 216 -22.36 -21.36 -15.48
C LYS A 216 -21.05 -21.65 -14.72
N LEU A 217 -20.63 -20.73 -13.87
CA LEU A 217 -19.48 -20.93 -12.98
C LEU A 217 -19.70 -22.02 -11.95
N GLY A 218 -20.95 -22.26 -11.54
CA GLY A 218 -21.32 -23.36 -10.66
C GLY A 218 -20.94 -24.73 -11.24
N VAL A 219 -21.16 -24.95 -12.55
CA VAL A 219 -20.77 -26.18 -13.23
C VAL A 219 -19.24 -26.33 -13.23
N VAL A 220 -18.52 -25.31 -13.67
CA VAL A 220 -17.03 -25.31 -13.67
C VAL A 220 -16.47 -25.55 -12.27
N ARG A 221 -17.08 -24.94 -11.26
CA ARG A 221 -16.70 -25.16 -9.85
C ARG A 221 -16.86 -26.63 -9.45
N THR A 222 -18.01 -27.23 -9.76
CA THR A 222 -18.29 -28.63 -9.43
C THR A 222 -17.31 -29.58 -10.11
N ASP A 223 -17.01 -29.35 -11.39
CA ASP A 223 -16.05 -30.17 -12.15
C ASP A 223 -14.64 -30.09 -11.54
N VAL A 224 -14.19 -28.88 -11.20
CA VAL A 224 -12.89 -28.65 -10.58
C VAL A 224 -12.83 -29.29 -9.19
N GLU A 225 -13.86 -29.08 -8.35
CA GLU A 225 -13.92 -29.69 -7.02
C GLU A 225 -13.89 -31.23 -7.07
N ALA A 226 -14.56 -31.83 -8.06
CA ALA A 226 -14.54 -33.29 -8.25
C ALA A 226 -13.14 -33.80 -8.61
N GLU A 227 -12.43 -33.09 -9.50
CA GLU A 227 -11.09 -33.51 -9.91
C GLU A 227 -10.05 -33.28 -8.79
N LEU A 228 -10.14 -32.17 -8.03
CA LEU A 228 -9.27 -31.91 -6.88
C LEU A 228 -9.43 -32.99 -5.80
N LYS A 229 -10.67 -33.42 -5.51
CA LYS A 229 -10.94 -34.52 -4.58
C LYS A 229 -10.32 -35.85 -5.05
N LYS A 230 -10.43 -36.16 -6.34
CA LYS A 230 -9.84 -37.34 -6.96
C LYS A 230 -8.31 -37.36 -6.83
N GLN A 231 -7.68 -36.20 -6.85
CA GLN A 231 -6.23 -36.01 -6.69
C GLN A 231 -5.80 -35.94 -5.21
N HIS A 232 -6.72 -36.08 -4.25
CA HIS A 232 -6.46 -35.97 -2.81
C HIS A 232 -5.81 -34.67 -2.41
N ILE A 233 -6.21 -33.56 -3.03
CA ILE A 233 -5.77 -32.20 -2.67
C ILE A 233 -6.81 -31.62 -1.71
N GLU A 234 -6.38 -31.09 -0.56
CA GLU A 234 -7.22 -30.30 0.34
C GLU A 234 -7.40 -28.90 -0.23
N PHE A 235 -8.64 -28.42 -0.29
CA PHE A 235 -8.94 -27.15 -0.95
C PHE A 235 -10.20 -26.47 -0.44
N GLU A 236 -10.26 -25.15 -0.66
CA GLU A 236 -11.49 -24.39 -0.66
C GLU A 236 -11.66 -23.68 -2.02
N VAL A 237 -12.87 -23.74 -2.60
CA VAL A 237 -13.19 -23.03 -3.85
C VAL A 237 -14.23 -21.94 -3.57
N ASN A 238 -13.89 -20.70 -3.84
CA ASN A 238 -14.73 -19.53 -3.63
C ASN A 238 -14.89 -18.72 -4.90
N GLY A 239 -16.11 -18.22 -5.18
CA GLY A 239 -16.32 -17.25 -6.24
C GLY A 239 -15.83 -15.86 -5.83
N ARG A 240 -15.12 -15.15 -6.72
CA ARG A 240 -14.71 -13.75 -6.54
C ARG A 240 -15.34 -12.88 -7.61
N VAL A 241 -15.95 -11.80 -7.18
CA VAL A 241 -16.50 -10.76 -8.06
C VAL A 241 -15.56 -9.56 -8.07
N LYS A 242 -15.30 -9.00 -9.24
CA LYS A 242 -14.46 -7.81 -9.40
C LYS A 242 -15.18 -6.57 -8.86
N SER A 243 -14.46 -5.66 -8.18
CA SER A 243 -15.04 -4.42 -7.67
C SER A 243 -15.57 -3.53 -8.80
N LEU A 244 -16.66 -2.79 -8.54
CA LEU A 244 -17.27 -1.87 -9.50
C LEU A 244 -16.30 -0.80 -9.96
N TYR A 245 -15.49 -0.27 -9.04
CA TYR A 245 -14.50 0.75 -9.40
C TYR A 245 -13.39 0.22 -10.32
N SER A 246 -12.89 -1.01 -10.05
CA SER A 246 -11.91 -1.65 -10.94
C SER A 246 -12.48 -1.93 -12.33
N LEU A 247 -13.77 -2.28 -12.38
CA LEU A 247 -14.49 -2.47 -13.63
C LEU A 247 -14.66 -1.13 -14.38
N TYR A 248 -15.04 -0.07 -13.70
CA TYR A 248 -15.16 1.28 -14.24
C TYR A 248 -13.85 1.78 -14.85
N LYS A 249 -12.73 1.65 -14.12
CA LYS A 249 -11.40 1.98 -14.64
C LYS A 249 -11.06 1.21 -15.92
N LYS A 250 -11.40 -0.08 -15.96
CA LYS A 250 -11.15 -0.92 -17.13
C LYS A 250 -12.01 -0.51 -18.32
N LEU A 251 -13.30 -0.23 -18.09
CA LEU A 251 -14.21 0.26 -19.13
C LEU A 251 -13.74 1.58 -19.75
N LYS A 252 -13.27 2.53 -18.94
CA LYS A 252 -12.69 3.79 -19.46
C LYS A 252 -11.47 3.56 -20.36
N LYS A 253 -10.67 2.52 -20.10
CA LYS A 253 -9.48 2.19 -20.94
C LYS A 253 -9.82 1.51 -22.26
N VAL A 254 -10.89 0.68 -22.31
CA VAL A 254 -11.25 -0.15 -23.48
C VAL A 254 -12.40 0.43 -24.33
N GLY A 255 -12.82 1.68 -24.10
CA GLY A 255 -13.87 2.31 -24.90
C GLY A 255 -15.31 2.00 -24.49
N GLY A 256 -15.53 1.45 -23.28
CA GLY A 256 -16.84 1.50 -22.63
C GLY A 256 -17.79 0.33 -22.81
N ASN A 257 -17.43 -0.74 -23.56
CA ASN A 257 -18.31 -1.91 -23.70
C ASN A 257 -18.04 -2.94 -22.59
N ILE A 258 -19.04 -3.17 -21.70
CA ILE A 258 -18.96 -4.16 -20.64
C ILE A 258 -18.89 -5.59 -21.16
N ASP A 259 -19.37 -5.81 -22.41
CA ASP A 259 -19.39 -7.15 -23.02
C ASP A 259 -17.98 -7.62 -23.42
N ASP A 260 -17.02 -6.70 -23.59
CA ASP A 260 -15.62 -7.00 -23.83
C ASP A 260 -14.84 -7.40 -22.57
N ILE A 261 -15.50 -7.38 -21.40
CA ILE A 261 -14.87 -7.74 -20.12
C ILE A 261 -15.26 -9.18 -19.75
N TYR A 262 -14.34 -10.11 -19.97
CA TYR A 262 -14.52 -11.53 -19.70
C TYR A 262 -14.22 -11.94 -18.26
N ASP A 263 -13.49 -11.11 -17.49
CA ASP A 263 -12.98 -11.38 -16.13
C ASP A 263 -13.82 -10.73 -15.00
N LEU A 264 -15.15 -10.71 -15.16
CA LEU A 264 -16.07 -10.17 -14.15
C LEU A 264 -16.13 -11.03 -12.89
N MET A 265 -16.00 -12.34 -13.07
CA MET A 265 -15.99 -13.34 -12.01
C MET A 265 -14.77 -14.24 -12.18
N ALA A 266 -14.18 -14.59 -11.05
CA ALA A 266 -13.08 -15.54 -10.97
C ALA A 266 -13.42 -16.63 -9.96
N LEU A 267 -12.85 -17.80 -10.11
CA LEU A 267 -12.81 -18.83 -9.08
C LEU A 267 -11.49 -18.74 -8.33
N ARG A 268 -11.58 -18.70 -7.01
CA ARG A 268 -10.43 -18.74 -6.14
C ARG A 268 -10.32 -20.13 -5.53
N ILE A 269 -9.14 -20.74 -5.67
CA ILE A 269 -8.81 -22.03 -5.07
C ILE A 269 -7.74 -21.76 -4.02
N VAL A 270 -8.05 -22.14 -2.77
CA VAL A 270 -7.13 -22.03 -1.64
C VAL A 270 -6.70 -23.42 -1.26
N VAL A 271 -5.39 -23.66 -1.12
CA VAL A 271 -4.79 -24.96 -0.82
C VAL A 271 -3.78 -24.82 0.31
N GLU A 272 -3.28 -25.94 0.83
CA GLU A 272 -2.43 -25.95 2.03
C GLU A 272 -1.02 -25.40 1.75
N ASN A 273 -0.38 -25.84 0.68
CA ASN A 273 1.03 -25.56 0.41
C ASN A 273 1.27 -25.04 -1.01
N LYS A 274 2.51 -24.58 -1.28
CA LYS A 274 2.89 -24.02 -2.60
C LYS A 274 2.94 -25.06 -3.69
N GLU A 275 3.35 -26.27 -3.37
CA GLU A 275 3.42 -27.41 -4.29
C GLU A 275 2.03 -27.72 -4.84
N ASP A 276 1.01 -27.74 -4.00
CA ASP A 276 -0.37 -27.94 -4.42
C ASP A 276 -0.89 -26.77 -5.28
N CYS A 277 -0.43 -25.54 -5.08
CA CYS A 277 -0.77 -24.45 -6.00
C CYS A 277 -0.36 -24.78 -7.44
N TYR A 278 0.86 -25.27 -7.66
CA TYR A 278 1.36 -25.64 -9.00
C TYR A 278 0.72 -26.92 -9.53
N ARG A 279 0.40 -27.91 -8.66
CA ARG A 279 -0.36 -29.11 -9.04
C ARG A 279 -1.75 -28.73 -9.56
N VAL A 280 -2.46 -27.85 -8.84
CA VAL A 280 -3.77 -27.33 -9.24
C VAL A 280 -3.68 -26.58 -10.58
N LEU A 281 -2.65 -25.76 -10.79
CA LEU A 281 -2.44 -25.08 -12.07
C LEU A 281 -2.31 -26.08 -13.23
N GLY A 282 -1.47 -27.11 -13.06
CA GLY A 282 -1.28 -28.16 -14.06
C GLY A 282 -2.59 -28.93 -14.32
N LEU A 283 -3.36 -29.23 -13.27
CA LEU A 283 -4.65 -29.88 -13.37
C LEU A 283 -5.66 -29.05 -14.18
N LEU A 284 -5.80 -27.76 -13.87
CA LEU A 284 -6.68 -26.86 -14.60
C LEU A 284 -6.32 -26.77 -16.08
N HIS A 285 -5.02 -26.77 -16.42
CA HIS A 285 -4.55 -26.73 -17.80
C HIS A 285 -4.72 -28.09 -18.53
N SER A 286 -4.83 -29.20 -17.81
CA SER A 286 -5.20 -30.51 -18.39
C SER A 286 -6.71 -30.61 -18.66
N MET A 287 -7.53 -29.95 -17.84
CA MET A 287 -9.00 -29.93 -17.99
C MET A 287 -9.48 -28.91 -19.03
N TYR A 288 -8.79 -27.77 -19.15
CA TYR A 288 -9.24 -26.62 -19.92
C TYR A 288 -8.08 -26.00 -20.71
N GLN A 289 -8.40 -25.38 -21.87
CA GLN A 289 -7.42 -24.72 -22.71
C GLN A 289 -6.92 -23.39 -22.08
N PRO A 290 -5.64 -23.26 -21.66
CA PRO A 290 -5.14 -22.03 -21.07
C PRO A 290 -4.91 -20.92 -22.10
N MET A 291 -5.19 -19.69 -21.70
CA MET A 291 -4.78 -18.47 -22.43
C MET A 291 -3.39 -18.05 -21.95
N ILE A 292 -2.34 -18.45 -22.69
CA ILE A 292 -0.93 -18.33 -22.29
C ILE A 292 -0.57 -16.89 -21.87
N SER A 293 -1.01 -15.87 -22.63
CA SER A 293 -0.75 -14.46 -22.33
C SER A 293 -1.39 -13.96 -21.01
N ARG A 294 -2.26 -14.75 -20.39
CA ARG A 294 -2.96 -14.42 -19.15
C ARG A 294 -2.53 -15.30 -17.95
N ILE A 295 -1.50 -16.10 -18.12
CA ILE A 295 -0.89 -16.81 -16.98
C ILE A 295 0.05 -15.83 -16.27
N LYS A 296 -0.08 -15.74 -14.92
CA LYS A 296 0.76 -14.89 -14.07
C LYS A 296 1.13 -15.64 -12.80
N ASP A 297 2.40 -15.76 -12.55
CA ASP A 297 2.95 -16.38 -11.37
C ASP A 297 3.42 -15.31 -10.36
N TYR A 298 2.49 -14.95 -9.46
CA TYR A 298 2.79 -14.06 -8.34
C TYR A 298 3.25 -14.81 -7.09
N ILE A 299 3.43 -16.16 -7.15
CA ILE A 299 4.08 -16.92 -6.09
C ILE A 299 5.60 -16.82 -6.25
N ALA A 300 6.10 -17.09 -7.46
CA ALA A 300 7.51 -16.94 -7.80
C ALA A 300 7.94 -15.46 -7.80
N ILE A 301 7.06 -14.57 -8.26
CA ILE A 301 7.32 -13.13 -8.40
C ILE A 301 6.20 -12.35 -7.71
N PRO A 302 6.28 -12.15 -6.37
CA PRO A 302 5.25 -11.44 -5.62
C PRO A 302 5.04 -10.01 -6.11
N LYS A 303 3.82 -9.48 -5.94
CA LYS A 303 3.56 -8.06 -6.21
C LYS A 303 4.24 -7.15 -5.19
N PRO A 304 4.38 -5.81 -5.47
CA PRO A 304 4.99 -4.81 -4.57
C PRO A 304 4.47 -4.84 -3.15
N ASN A 305 3.19 -5.08 -3.06
CA ASN A 305 2.47 -5.11 -1.79
C ASN A 305 2.48 -6.48 -1.12
N GLY A 306 3.38 -7.40 -1.53
CA GLY A 306 3.49 -8.74 -0.98
C GLY A 306 2.41 -9.73 -1.44
N TYR A 307 1.49 -9.34 -2.32
CA TYR A 307 0.45 -10.24 -2.83
C TYR A 307 1.04 -11.41 -3.61
N GLN A 308 0.65 -12.61 -3.25
CA GLN A 308 1.04 -13.87 -3.91
C GLN A 308 -0.18 -14.67 -4.35
N SER A 309 -0.17 -15.19 -5.57
CA SER A 309 -1.16 -16.10 -6.14
C SER A 309 -0.73 -16.54 -7.54
N LEU A 310 -1.08 -17.72 -7.99
CA LEU A 310 -1.09 -18.04 -9.42
C LEU A 310 -2.38 -17.53 -10.03
N HIS A 311 -2.30 -16.88 -11.17
CA HIS A 311 -3.47 -16.50 -11.97
C HIS A 311 -3.40 -17.20 -13.30
N THR A 312 -4.50 -17.83 -13.71
CA THR A 312 -4.66 -18.36 -15.05
C THR A 312 -6.05 -18.08 -15.56
N THR A 313 -6.16 -17.83 -16.85
CA THR A 313 -7.44 -17.69 -17.55
C THR A 313 -7.54 -18.83 -18.54
N VAL A 314 -8.65 -19.55 -18.50
CA VAL A 314 -8.89 -20.70 -19.37
C VAL A 314 -10.16 -20.55 -20.19
N LEU A 315 -10.22 -21.24 -21.32
CA LEU A 315 -11.42 -21.44 -22.11
C LEU A 315 -11.97 -22.82 -21.80
N THR A 316 -13.22 -22.89 -21.34
CA THR A 316 -13.91 -24.15 -21.07
C THR A 316 -14.54 -24.75 -22.35
N PRO A 317 -14.91 -26.04 -22.38
CA PRO A 317 -15.61 -26.64 -23.52
C PRO A 317 -16.94 -25.96 -23.89
N ALA A 318 -17.56 -25.27 -22.92
CA ALA A 318 -18.79 -24.46 -23.12
C ALA A 318 -18.48 -23.04 -23.58
N GLU A 319 -17.29 -22.79 -24.15
CA GLU A 319 -16.80 -21.49 -24.65
C GLU A 319 -16.83 -20.37 -23.61
N GLN A 320 -16.64 -20.71 -22.33
CA GLN A 320 -16.57 -19.74 -21.27
C GLN A 320 -15.13 -19.41 -20.92
N ILE A 321 -14.84 -18.12 -20.80
CA ILE A 321 -13.57 -17.63 -20.27
C ILE A 321 -13.69 -17.51 -18.74
N VAL A 322 -12.89 -18.27 -18.00
CA VAL A 322 -12.86 -18.30 -16.54
C VAL A 322 -11.45 -17.97 -16.05
N GLU A 323 -11.35 -16.99 -15.14
CA GLU A 323 -10.11 -16.70 -14.41
C GLU A 323 -10.06 -17.54 -13.14
N PHE A 324 -8.94 -18.19 -12.89
CA PHE A 324 -8.63 -18.88 -11.65
C PHE A 324 -7.52 -18.14 -10.89
N GLN A 325 -7.68 -18.04 -9.57
CA GLN A 325 -6.69 -17.54 -8.64
C GLN A 325 -6.36 -18.65 -7.65
N ILE A 326 -5.13 -19.14 -7.65
CA ILE A 326 -4.70 -20.25 -6.83
C ILE A 326 -3.66 -19.75 -5.83
N ARG A 327 -3.83 -20.05 -4.55
CA ARG A 327 -2.95 -19.58 -3.48
C ARG A 327 -3.09 -20.44 -2.22
N THR A 328 -2.11 -20.37 -1.31
CA THR A 328 -2.21 -21.05 -0.02
C THR A 328 -3.11 -20.29 0.95
N TYR A 329 -3.48 -20.93 2.08
CA TYR A 329 -4.21 -20.27 3.17
C TYR A 329 -3.46 -19.03 3.70
N SER A 330 -2.15 -19.12 3.91
CA SER A 330 -1.34 -17.96 4.36
C SER A 330 -1.31 -16.82 3.35
N MET A 331 -1.21 -17.11 2.05
CA MET A 331 -1.31 -16.11 0.98
C MET A 331 -2.72 -15.52 0.89
N HIS A 332 -3.74 -16.31 1.24
CA HIS A 332 -5.12 -15.85 1.27
C HIS A 332 -5.34 -14.85 2.40
N GLU A 333 -4.94 -15.19 3.61
CA GLU A 333 -5.00 -14.28 4.76
C GLU A 333 -4.26 -12.97 4.47
N TYR A 334 -3.04 -13.05 3.95
CA TYR A 334 -2.29 -11.86 3.57
C TYR A 334 -3.00 -11.02 2.49
N ALA A 335 -3.60 -11.65 1.47
CA ALA A 335 -4.31 -10.94 0.41
C ALA A 335 -5.63 -10.28 0.86
N GLU A 336 -6.24 -10.76 1.95
CA GLU A 336 -7.46 -10.18 2.54
C GLU A 336 -7.14 -9.08 3.56
N ARG A 337 -6.18 -9.31 4.47
CA ARG A 337 -5.86 -8.47 5.62
C ARG A 337 -4.55 -7.67 5.46
N GLY A 338 -3.70 -8.06 4.50
CA GLY A 338 -2.40 -7.41 4.28
C GLY A 338 -1.49 -7.48 5.49
N LEU A 339 -0.81 -6.38 5.76
CA LEU A 339 0.10 -6.27 6.90
C LEU A 339 -0.61 -6.49 8.26
N ALA A 340 -1.91 -6.20 8.37
CA ALA A 340 -2.68 -6.44 9.59
C ALA A 340 -2.64 -7.92 10.01
N ALA A 341 -2.62 -8.87 9.06
CA ALA A 341 -2.48 -10.30 9.36
C ALA A 341 -1.17 -10.65 10.09
N SER A 342 -0.13 -9.84 9.94
CA SER A 342 1.18 -10.07 10.57
C SER A 342 1.21 -9.69 12.05
N PHE A 343 0.37 -8.76 12.49
CA PHE A 343 0.35 -8.31 13.89
C PHE A 343 -0.24 -9.37 14.82
N HIS A 344 -1.27 -10.09 14.42
CA HIS A 344 -1.86 -11.17 15.20
C HIS A 344 -0.90 -12.37 15.39
N TYR A 345 -0.07 -12.69 14.39
CA TYR A 345 0.88 -13.80 14.45
C TYR A 345 2.08 -13.52 15.36
N HIS A 346 2.44 -12.25 15.55
CA HIS A 346 3.60 -11.84 16.35
C HIS A 346 3.30 -11.62 17.84
N GLU A 347 2.05 -11.41 18.25
CA GLU A 347 1.66 -11.38 19.67
C GLU A 347 1.99 -12.70 20.36
N GLN A 348 1.93 -13.82 19.66
CA GLN A 348 2.35 -15.14 20.17
C GLN A 348 3.87 -15.32 20.28
N LYS A 349 4.68 -14.41 19.71
CA LYS A 349 6.15 -14.42 19.75
C LYS A 349 6.71 -13.04 20.09
N SER A 350 6.53 -12.61 21.38
CA SER A 350 7.14 -11.42 22.02
C SER A 350 7.33 -10.16 21.15
N THR A 351 6.39 -9.23 21.25
CA THR A 351 6.31 -7.90 20.61
C THR A 351 7.56 -7.03 20.83
N LYS A 352 8.33 -7.24 21.90
CA LYS A 352 9.54 -6.48 22.24
C LYS A 352 10.71 -6.69 21.27
N ASP A 353 10.79 -7.82 20.60
CA ASP A 353 11.89 -8.11 19.66
C ASP A 353 11.71 -7.45 18.27
N TYR A 354 10.48 -7.12 17.89
CA TYR A 354 10.20 -6.45 16.60
C TYR A 354 10.46 -4.94 16.68
N MET A 355 10.16 -4.32 17.82
CA MET A 355 10.36 -2.88 18.04
C MET A 355 11.80 -2.53 18.46
N ASN A 356 12.51 -3.41 19.18
CA ASN A 356 13.87 -3.18 19.69
C ASN A 356 15.00 -3.58 18.73
N LYS A 357 14.76 -4.42 17.73
CA LYS A 357 15.71 -4.57 16.61
C LYS A 357 15.58 -3.30 15.79
N LYS A 358 16.63 -2.48 15.76
CA LYS A 358 16.86 -1.41 14.78
C LYS A 358 16.40 -1.93 13.41
N ALA A 359 15.14 -1.64 13.05
CA ALA A 359 14.32 -2.36 12.08
C ALA A 359 14.72 -2.11 10.62
N THR A 360 15.95 -1.74 10.35
CA THR A 360 16.39 -1.36 9.00
C THR A 360 17.04 -2.47 8.19
N SER A 361 17.39 -3.62 8.80
CA SER A 361 18.15 -4.65 8.05
C SER A 361 17.36 -5.93 7.71
N THR A 362 16.09 -6.08 8.13
CA THR A 362 15.33 -7.33 7.94
C THR A 362 13.86 -7.17 7.55
N LEU A 363 13.42 -5.97 7.17
CA LEU A 363 12.06 -5.81 6.63
C LEU A 363 11.92 -6.59 5.32
N PRO A 364 10.87 -7.42 5.16
CA PRO A 364 10.58 -8.04 3.87
C PRO A 364 10.60 -6.99 2.75
N GLY A 365 11.09 -7.37 1.57
CA GLY A 365 11.31 -6.42 0.45
C GLY A 365 10.09 -5.56 0.10
N HIS A 366 8.88 -6.06 0.32
CA HIS A 366 7.63 -5.34 0.10
C HIS A 366 7.34 -4.26 1.17
N LEU A 367 8.05 -4.23 2.30
CA LEU A 367 7.92 -3.22 3.36
C LEU A 367 9.02 -2.15 3.33
N GLN A 368 9.99 -2.24 2.42
CA GLN A 368 11.07 -1.24 2.28
C GLN A 368 10.55 0.19 2.04
N TRP A 369 9.33 0.34 1.52
CA TRP A 369 8.72 1.65 1.36
C TRP A 369 8.47 2.37 2.71
N ILE A 370 8.32 1.65 3.83
CA ILE A 370 8.21 2.25 5.18
C ILE A 370 9.52 2.99 5.52
N THR A 371 10.66 2.38 5.20
CA THR A 371 11.97 3.05 5.36
C THR A 371 12.08 4.31 4.49
N GLN A 372 11.56 4.25 3.26
CA GLN A 372 11.49 5.43 2.38
C GLN A 372 10.60 6.53 2.96
N LEU A 373 9.48 6.18 3.61
CA LEU A 373 8.65 7.15 4.34
C LEU A 373 9.44 7.82 5.48
N GLN A 374 10.19 7.05 6.25
CA GLN A 374 11.04 7.58 7.33
C GLN A 374 12.12 8.54 6.82
N GLU A 375 12.76 8.20 5.70
CA GLU A 375 13.73 9.08 5.03
C GLU A 375 13.08 10.39 4.56
N ILE A 376 11.93 10.31 3.89
CA ILE A 376 11.16 11.48 3.43
C ILE A 376 10.71 12.32 4.63
N ALA A 377 10.19 11.69 5.67
CA ALA A 377 9.76 12.38 6.90
C ALA A 377 10.91 13.12 7.59
N THR A 378 12.08 12.48 7.68
CA THR A 378 13.29 13.09 8.25
C THR A 378 13.75 14.31 7.46
N ARG A 379 13.66 14.24 6.14
CA ARG A 379 14.05 15.34 5.25
C ARG A 379 13.08 16.51 5.29
N LEU A 380 11.78 16.23 5.39
CA LEU A 380 10.76 17.26 5.58
C LEU A 380 10.94 17.99 6.92
N ARG A 381 11.42 17.30 7.98
CA ARG A 381 11.80 17.93 9.26
C ARG A 381 12.99 18.88 9.11
N ASN A 382 13.89 18.61 8.18
CA ASN A 382 15.10 19.39 7.96
C ASN A 382 14.88 20.54 6.95
N ASP A 383 13.64 20.95 6.70
CA ASP A 383 13.24 22.01 5.75
C ASP A 383 13.77 21.81 4.31
N GLU A 384 14.04 20.55 3.90
CA GLU A 384 14.39 20.27 2.53
C GLU A 384 13.19 20.47 1.59
N ASP A 385 13.39 21.22 0.51
CA ASP A 385 12.33 21.52 -0.45
C ASP A 385 12.04 20.30 -1.32
N ILE A 386 10.95 19.57 -1.00
CA ILE A 386 10.44 18.45 -1.76
C ILE A 386 9.14 18.89 -2.44
N SER A 387 9.09 18.83 -3.78
CA SER A 387 7.87 19.19 -4.50
C SER A 387 6.75 18.18 -4.27
N GLN A 388 5.50 18.66 -4.33
CA GLN A 388 4.32 17.79 -4.15
C GLN A 388 4.24 16.70 -5.21
N ASP A 389 4.65 16.98 -6.45
CA ASP A 389 4.69 15.98 -7.52
C ASP A 389 5.69 14.86 -7.22
N GLN A 390 6.83 15.19 -6.62
CA GLN A 390 7.82 14.20 -6.19
C GLN A 390 7.29 13.30 -5.08
N LEU A 391 6.60 13.88 -4.09
CA LEU A 391 5.94 13.12 -3.03
C LEU A 391 4.84 12.21 -3.59
N ASN A 392 4.05 12.70 -4.53
CA ASN A 392 3.02 11.90 -5.19
C ASN A 392 3.60 10.73 -5.99
N ILE A 393 4.68 10.93 -6.73
CA ILE A 393 5.36 9.88 -7.49
C ILE A 393 5.95 8.83 -6.54
N ASP A 394 6.65 9.27 -5.50
CA ASP A 394 7.34 8.36 -4.59
C ASP A 394 6.38 7.60 -3.67
N LEU A 395 5.25 8.20 -3.27
CA LEU A 395 4.34 7.66 -2.26
C LEU A 395 3.07 7.04 -2.85
N PHE A 396 2.48 7.65 -3.88
CA PHE A 396 1.15 7.27 -4.38
C PHE A 396 1.16 6.77 -5.82
N GLY A 397 2.29 6.96 -6.55
CA GLY A 397 2.43 6.50 -7.94
C GLY A 397 2.36 4.98 -8.07
N ASN A 398 1.91 4.53 -9.24
CA ASN A 398 2.03 3.13 -9.61
C ASN A 398 3.48 2.68 -9.53
N ARG A 399 3.71 1.42 -9.19
CA ARG A 399 5.06 0.86 -9.02
C ARG A 399 5.33 -0.24 -10.04
N ILE A 400 6.59 -0.33 -10.44
CA ILE A 400 7.12 -1.41 -11.26
C ILE A 400 8.19 -2.18 -10.49
N PHE A 401 8.33 -3.45 -10.79
CA PHE A 401 9.47 -4.26 -10.36
C PHE A 401 10.43 -4.46 -11.49
N VAL A 402 11.67 -4.25 -11.17
CA VAL A 402 12.78 -4.57 -12.04
C VAL A 402 13.75 -5.49 -11.30
N TYR A 403 14.46 -6.30 -12.03
CA TYR A 403 15.33 -7.33 -11.49
C TYR A 403 16.79 -7.00 -11.78
N SER A 404 17.67 -7.30 -10.84
CA SER A 404 19.10 -7.40 -11.17
C SER A 404 19.37 -8.70 -11.96
N PRO A 405 20.48 -8.83 -12.68
CA PRO A 405 20.87 -10.09 -13.31
C PRO A 405 21.06 -11.25 -12.33
N LYS A 406 21.19 -10.95 -11.03
CA LYS A 406 21.29 -11.94 -9.94
C LYS A 406 19.91 -12.39 -9.42
N GLY A 407 18.83 -11.77 -9.90
CA GLY A 407 17.48 -12.07 -9.45
C GLY A 407 16.98 -11.22 -8.27
N ASP A 408 17.78 -10.24 -7.79
CA ASP A 408 17.30 -9.33 -6.74
C ASP A 408 16.17 -8.43 -7.29
N ILE A 409 15.16 -8.18 -6.47
CA ILE A 409 13.97 -7.42 -6.87
C ILE A 409 14.08 -5.98 -6.35
N TYR A 410 13.88 -5.01 -7.24
CA TYR A 410 13.89 -3.59 -6.93
C TYR A 410 12.55 -2.95 -7.28
N ASN A 411 12.00 -2.19 -6.33
CA ASN A 411 10.71 -1.53 -6.46
C ASN A 411 10.92 -0.05 -6.85
N LEU A 412 10.44 0.35 -8.03
CA LEU A 412 10.55 1.69 -8.59
C LEU A 412 9.17 2.26 -8.92
N PRO A 413 8.99 3.60 -8.97
CA PRO A 413 7.75 4.18 -9.49
C PRO A 413 7.60 3.89 -10.99
N GLU A 414 6.37 3.80 -11.48
CA GLU A 414 6.07 3.77 -12.92
C GLU A 414 6.63 5.05 -13.56
N GLY A 415 7.34 4.90 -14.68
CA GLY A 415 8.07 6.00 -15.32
C GLY A 415 9.51 6.17 -14.87
N ALA A 416 10.01 5.34 -13.93
CA ALA A 416 11.41 5.37 -13.52
C ALA A 416 12.36 5.06 -14.68
N LEU A 417 13.53 5.69 -14.63
CA LEU A 417 14.59 5.58 -15.62
C LEU A 417 15.74 4.67 -15.13
N PRO A 418 16.61 4.16 -16.00
CA PRO A 418 17.70 3.25 -15.61
C PRO A 418 18.63 3.79 -14.54
N LEU A 419 18.83 5.10 -14.46
CA LEU A 419 19.62 5.72 -13.39
C LEU A 419 18.95 5.61 -12.03
N ASP A 420 17.61 5.65 -11.97
CA ASP A 420 16.88 5.44 -10.70
C ASP A 420 17.14 4.04 -10.15
N PHE A 421 17.14 3.03 -11.01
CA PHE A 421 17.52 1.68 -10.64
C PHE A 421 18.96 1.62 -10.12
N ALA A 422 19.90 2.23 -10.83
CA ALA A 422 21.33 2.20 -10.43
C ALA A 422 21.54 2.82 -9.03
N TYR A 423 20.87 3.97 -8.73
CA TYR A 423 20.94 4.62 -7.42
C TYR A 423 20.24 3.79 -6.32
N LEU A 424 19.20 3.05 -6.66
CA LEU A 424 18.50 2.18 -5.71
C LEU A 424 19.34 0.95 -5.37
N VAL A 425 20.10 0.40 -6.34
CA VAL A 425 21.02 -0.71 -6.10
C VAL A 425 22.17 -0.28 -5.18
N HIS A 426 22.93 0.73 -5.60
CA HIS A 426 24.02 1.30 -4.81
C HIS A 426 24.54 2.61 -5.41
N SER A 427 24.79 3.62 -4.57
CA SER A 427 25.27 4.94 -5.01
C SER A 427 26.59 4.89 -5.79
N ASP A 428 27.48 3.94 -5.48
CA ASP A 428 28.76 3.75 -6.18
C ASP A 428 28.58 3.14 -7.57
N ILE A 429 27.62 2.20 -7.72
CA ILE A 429 27.27 1.64 -9.02
C ILE A 429 26.70 2.73 -9.92
N ALA A 430 25.79 3.55 -9.39
CA ALA A 430 25.21 4.68 -10.11
C ALA A 430 26.29 5.70 -10.50
N LYS A 431 27.21 6.04 -9.59
CA LYS A 431 28.34 6.97 -9.83
C LYS A 431 29.16 6.58 -11.05
N HIS A 432 29.40 5.28 -11.22
CA HIS A 432 30.22 4.74 -12.29
C HIS A 432 29.42 4.18 -13.47
N ALA A 433 28.09 4.44 -13.53
CA ALA A 433 27.26 3.99 -14.63
C ALA A 433 27.74 4.55 -15.98
N TYR A 434 27.93 3.68 -16.95
CA TYR A 434 28.37 4.03 -18.30
C TYR A 434 27.29 3.74 -19.35
N SER A 435 26.59 2.64 -19.21
CA SER A 435 25.46 2.24 -20.06
C SER A 435 24.57 1.25 -19.30
N PHE A 436 23.40 0.99 -19.85
CA PHE A 436 22.44 0.05 -19.30
C PHE A 436 22.09 -1.03 -20.33
N ARG A 437 21.82 -2.24 -19.83
CA ARG A 437 21.17 -3.29 -20.61
C ARG A 437 19.86 -3.66 -19.92
N VAL A 438 18.80 -3.75 -20.71
CA VAL A 438 17.50 -4.22 -20.23
C VAL A 438 17.13 -5.45 -21.04
N ASN A 439 16.85 -6.55 -20.36
CA ASN A 439 16.56 -7.85 -20.97
C ASN A 439 17.65 -8.28 -21.96
N GLY A 440 18.91 -8.04 -21.61
CA GLY A 440 20.10 -8.36 -22.41
C GLY A 440 20.40 -7.40 -23.57
N LYS A 441 19.56 -6.40 -23.86
CA LYS A 441 19.74 -5.43 -24.96
C LYS A 441 20.15 -4.07 -24.41
N MET A 442 20.96 -3.33 -25.19
CA MET A 442 21.33 -1.95 -24.85
C MET A 442 20.09 -1.09 -24.71
N HIS A 443 20.06 -0.29 -23.64
CA HIS A 443 18.89 0.53 -23.29
C HIS A 443 19.32 1.99 -23.08
N PRO A 444 18.61 2.97 -23.68
CA PRO A 444 18.87 4.39 -23.49
C PRO A 444 18.64 4.83 -22.04
N PHE A 445 19.33 5.87 -21.60
CA PHE A 445 19.20 6.45 -20.24
C PHE A 445 17.82 7.10 -20.00
N ASP A 446 17.21 7.62 -21.04
CA ASP A 446 15.96 8.40 -21.06
C ASP A 446 14.72 7.56 -21.32
N LYS A 447 14.87 6.26 -21.58
CA LYS A 447 13.73 5.38 -21.81
C LYS A 447 13.29 4.72 -20.51
N THR A 448 11.98 4.78 -20.22
CA THR A 448 11.38 4.24 -19.00
C THR A 448 11.49 2.73 -18.91
N LEU A 449 11.72 2.24 -17.68
CA LEU A 449 11.70 0.83 -17.34
C LEU A 449 10.26 0.32 -17.26
N GLN A 450 10.09 -0.97 -17.54
CA GLN A 450 8.81 -1.66 -17.48
C GLN A 450 8.79 -2.70 -16.35
N ASN A 451 7.60 -3.03 -15.88
CA ASN A 451 7.46 -4.08 -14.88
C ASN A 451 7.95 -5.43 -15.43
N GLY A 452 8.86 -6.08 -14.71
CA GLY A 452 9.47 -7.35 -15.09
C GLY A 452 10.81 -7.23 -15.84
N ASP A 453 11.31 -6.01 -16.09
CA ASP A 453 12.59 -5.82 -16.76
C ASP A 453 13.76 -6.33 -15.91
N VAL A 454 14.70 -7.02 -16.55
CA VAL A 454 16.01 -7.38 -15.97
C VAL A 454 17.00 -6.30 -16.37
N VAL A 455 17.49 -5.53 -15.39
CA VAL A 455 18.33 -4.34 -15.60
C VAL A 455 19.76 -4.59 -15.16
N GLU A 456 20.70 -4.49 -16.08
CA GLU A 456 22.14 -4.56 -15.85
C GLU A 456 22.76 -3.17 -15.97
N VAL A 457 23.51 -2.76 -14.93
CA VAL A 457 24.28 -1.51 -14.94
C VAL A 457 25.71 -1.82 -15.39
N VAL A 458 26.09 -1.34 -16.55
CA VAL A 458 27.48 -1.44 -17.03
C VAL A 458 28.28 -0.28 -16.47
N THR A 459 29.27 -0.57 -15.66
CA THR A 459 30.10 0.45 -14.97
C THR A 459 31.47 0.62 -15.62
N ARG A 460 32.02 1.84 -15.54
CA ARG A 460 33.44 2.14 -15.87
C ARG A 460 34.06 3.00 -14.78
N LYS A 461 35.24 2.65 -14.31
CA LYS A 461 35.94 3.38 -13.22
C LYS A 461 36.16 4.87 -13.48
N LEU A 462 36.29 5.29 -14.73
CA LEU A 462 36.47 6.69 -15.15
C LEU A 462 35.13 7.40 -15.46
N SER A 463 34.00 6.70 -15.40
CA SER A 463 32.71 7.36 -15.54
C SER A 463 32.38 8.11 -14.26
N LEU A 464 31.91 9.34 -14.40
CA LEU A 464 31.50 10.21 -13.29
C LEU A 464 30.12 10.80 -13.57
N PRO A 465 29.34 11.14 -12.52
CA PRO A 465 28.07 11.79 -12.66
C PRO A 465 28.18 13.12 -13.42
N ARG A 466 27.21 13.38 -14.30
CA ARG A 466 27.15 14.61 -15.11
C ARG A 466 25.93 15.44 -14.70
N ARG A 467 26.00 16.75 -14.86
CA ARG A 467 24.86 17.64 -14.57
C ARG A 467 23.62 17.26 -15.37
N ALA A 468 23.77 16.86 -16.63
CA ALA A 468 22.68 16.36 -17.48
C ALA A 468 21.94 15.14 -16.90
N TRP A 469 22.50 14.40 -15.94
CA TRP A 469 21.81 13.30 -15.27
C TRP A 469 20.68 13.76 -14.35
N GLN A 470 20.61 15.05 -14.02
CA GLN A 470 19.50 15.61 -13.23
C GLN A 470 18.15 15.43 -13.95
N ASP A 471 18.15 15.45 -15.27
CA ASP A 471 16.97 15.23 -16.10
C ASP A 471 16.68 13.74 -16.36
N LEU A 472 17.62 12.87 -15.98
CA LEU A 472 17.57 11.41 -16.15
C LEU A 472 17.30 10.64 -14.85
N VAL A 473 16.87 11.33 -13.80
CA VAL A 473 16.41 10.75 -12.53
C VAL A 473 15.03 11.27 -12.18
N THR A 474 14.12 10.37 -11.87
CA THR A 474 12.72 10.69 -11.58
C THR A 474 12.43 10.62 -10.09
N THR A 475 13.11 9.74 -9.35
CA THR A 475 12.87 9.54 -7.92
C THR A 475 13.61 10.58 -7.06
N THR A 476 13.00 10.92 -5.92
CA THR A 476 13.62 11.83 -4.95
C THR A 476 14.91 11.26 -4.38
N HIS A 477 14.96 9.95 -4.13
CA HIS A 477 16.16 9.26 -3.67
C HIS A 477 17.34 9.45 -4.64
N SER A 478 17.13 9.17 -5.92
CA SER A 478 18.16 9.29 -6.97
C SER A 478 18.65 10.72 -7.14
N ARG A 479 17.72 11.69 -7.17
CA ARG A 479 18.05 13.13 -7.28
C ARG A 479 18.95 13.59 -6.16
N ASN A 480 18.71 13.16 -4.93
CA ASN A 480 19.51 13.57 -3.79
C ASN A 480 20.91 12.95 -3.80
N LYS A 481 21.00 11.65 -4.07
CA LYS A 481 22.28 10.98 -4.19
C LYS A 481 23.12 11.62 -5.31
N LEU A 482 22.51 11.91 -6.46
CA LEU A 482 23.17 12.60 -7.57
C LEU A 482 23.64 14.00 -7.18
N ARG A 483 22.78 14.82 -6.53
CA ARG A 483 23.16 16.16 -6.05
C ARG A 483 24.34 16.12 -5.09
N ALA A 484 24.34 15.18 -4.13
CA ALA A 484 25.44 15.01 -3.20
C ALA A 484 26.75 14.65 -3.92
N GLN A 485 26.70 13.75 -4.89
CA GLN A 485 27.86 13.38 -5.70
C GLN A 485 28.38 14.54 -6.56
N LEU A 486 27.48 15.29 -7.21
CA LEU A 486 27.86 16.47 -8.01
C LEU A 486 28.50 17.57 -7.13
N LYS A 487 27.99 17.78 -5.90
CA LYS A 487 28.57 18.73 -4.94
C LYS A 487 29.98 18.30 -4.52
N GLN A 488 30.22 17.03 -4.26
CA GLN A 488 31.55 16.49 -3.95
C GLN A 488 32.53 16.68 -5.12
N LEU A 489 32.08 16.44 -6.34
CA LEU A 489 32.90 16.62 -7.54
C LEU A 489 33.21 18.10 -7.79
N GLY A 490 32.27 19.00 -7.59
CA GLY A 490 32.49 20.46 -7.69
C GLY A 490 33.53 20.98 -6.69
N VAL A 491 33.57 20.43 -5.48
CA VAL A 491 34.63 20.76 -4.49
C VAL A 491 35.98 20.23 -4.94
N ILE A 492 36.07 19.04 -5.53
CA ILE A 492 37.30 18.48 -6.06
C ILE A 492 37.80 19.28 -7.25
N GLU A 493 36.92 19.70 -8.17
CA GLU A 493 37.27 20.56 -9.30
C GLU A 493 37.82 21.92 -8.84
N THR A 494 37.23 22.51 -7.80
CA THR A 494 37.67 23.78 -7.23
C THR A 494 39.06 23.64 -6.58
N ILE A 495 39.32 22.55 -5.88
CA ILE A 495 40.63 22.27 -5.25
C ILE A 495 41.71 21.98 -6.30
N THR A 496 41.39 21.16 -7.32
CA THR A 496 42.34 20.88 -8.43
C THR A 496 42.58 22.09 -9.30
N GLY A 497 41.54 22.93 -9.54
CA GLY A 497 41.72 24.21 -10.22
C GLY A 497 42.62 25.17 -9.46
N ALA A 498 42.45 25.31 -8.15
CA ALA A 498 43.32 26.13 -7.29
C ALA A 498 44.74 25.60 -7.23
N ALA A 499 44.94 24.26 -7.15
CA ALA A 499 46.25 23.63 -7.17
C ALA A 499 47.01 23.83 -8.52
N ASN A 500 46.26 23.77 -9.64
CA ASN A 500 46.81 24.06 -10.97
C ASN A 500 47.22 25.52 -11.16
N ILE A 501 46.42 26.45 -10.61
CA ILE A 501 46.76 27.90 -10.62
C ILE A 501 48.03 28.17 -9.77
N ILE A 502 48.16 27.52 -8.61
CA ILE A 502 49.34 27.61 -7.76
C ILE A 502 50.55 27.03 -8.47
N ARG A 503 50.43 25.88 -9.12
CA ARG A 503 51.49 25.23 -9.87
C ARG A 503 52.00 26.06 -11.07
N GLN A 504 51.07 26.71 -11.79
CA GLN A 504 51.43 27.60 -12.88
C GLN A 504 52.10 28.89 -12.38
N LYS A 505 51.67 29.47 -11.24
CA LYS A 505 52.34 30.62 -10.62
C LYS A 505 53.72 30.30 -10.10
N THR A 506 53.94 29.05 -9.59
CA THR A 506 55.24 28.62 -9.09
C THR A 506 56.24 28.31 -10.23
N MET A 507 55.76 27.78 -11.36
CA MET A 507 56.61 27.60 -12.56
C MET A 507 57.02 28.92 -13.21
N ARG A 508 56.10 29.94 -13.24
CA ARG A 508 56.43 31.30 -13.75
C ARG A 508 57.42 32.07 -12.87
N LYS A 509 57.56 31.73 -11.58
CA LYS A 509 58.56 32.31 -10.68
C LYS A 509 59.93 31.64 -10.76
N LYS A 510 60.06 30.47 -11.36
CA LYS A 510 61.34 29.75 -11.56
C LYS A 510 61.97 30.00 -12.95
N SER A 511 61.26 30.75 -13.82
CA SER A 511 61.72 31.13 -15.16
C SER A 511 62.02 32.61 -15.30
N LYS A 512 62.11 33.33 -14.19
CA LYS A 512 62.74 34.63 -14.05
C LYS A 512 63.91 34.50 -13.07
#